data_916c0d7216631220604ba6f288a2a656
#
_entry.id   916c0d7216631220604ba6f288a2a656
#
_cell.length_a   1.000
_cell.length_b   1.000
_cell.length_c   1.000
_cell.angle_alpha   90.00
_cell.angle_beta   90.00
_cell.angle_gamma   90.00
#
_symmetry.space_group_name_H-M   'P 1'
#
loop_
_entity.id
_entity.type
_entity.pdbx_description
1 polymer ?
#
loop_
_entity_poly.entity_id
_entity_poly.type
_entity_poly.pdbx_seq_one_letter_code
_entity_poly.pdbx_strand_id
1 'polypeptide(L)'
;MLNTFVLVTSSLSAAWAVRAAQLGDRKVLKRSLLITLGLAAVFLVVKYFEYSHKLHNGIGWGVACHPSEHILASLPPAAQALPIPANLGTFFSIYYLMTGLHGVHVVIGIGLFTWLLGRLPAFGPDNWGAVDGVALYWHLVDLVWIFLFPLFYLI
;
A
#
# COMPACT_ATOMS: atom_id res chain seq x y z
N MET A 1 10.99 -4.60 0.65
CA MET A 1 11.90 -3.50 1.07
C MET A 1 11.56 -2.19 0.34
N LEU A 2 11.65 -2.11 -0.99
CA LEU A 2 11.43 -0.86 -1.74
C LEU A 2 10.05 -0.21 -1.49
N ASN A 3 8.97 -1.00 -1.48
CA ASN A 3 7.61 -0.50 -1.23
C ASN A 3 7.45 0.16 0.16
N THR A 4 8.05 -0.41 1.19
CA THR A 4 8.00 0.16 2.55
C THR A 4 8.76 1.50 2.60
N PHE A 5 9.89 1.58 1.89
CA PHE A 5 10.66 2.83 1.82
C PHE A 5 9.87 3.93 1.11
N VAL A 6 9.19 3.61 0.01
CA VAL A 6 8.32 4.54 -0.72
C VAL A 6 7.20 5.08 0.17
N LEU A 7 6.52 4.19 0.93
CA LEU A 7 5.44 4.59 1.83
C LEU A 7 5.94 5.48 2.98
N VAL A 8 7.03 5.11 3.65
CA VAL A 8 7.61 5.90 4.74
C VAL A 8 8.02 7.29 4.24
N THR A 9 8.59 7.38 3.03
CA THR A 9 8.93 8.67 2.42
C THR A 9 7.68 9.49 2.09
N SER A 10 6.61 8.85 1.62
CA SER A 10 5.34 9.53 1.36
C SER A 10 4.68 10.03 2.64
N SER A 11 4.78 9.27 3.72
CA SER A 11 4.33 9.66 5.06
C SER A 11 5.05 10.91 5.57
N LEU A 12 6.36 10.98 5.37
CA LEU A 12 7.14 12.18 5.71
C LEU A 12 6.69 13.40 4.89
N SER A 13 6.45 13.24 3.59
CA SER A 13 5.98 14.34 2.74
C SER A 13 4.55 14.80 3.11
N ALA A 14 3.69 13.88 3.58
CA ALA A 14 2.36 14.23 4.11
C ALA A 14 2.47 15.07 5.41
N ALA A 15 3.36 14.71 6.33
CA ALA A 15 3.63 15.51 7.54
C ALA A 15 4.14 16.90 7.20
N TRP A 16 4.99 17.01 6.18
CA TRP A 16 5.48 18.32 5.71
C TRP A 16 4.36 19.16 5.09
N ALA A 17 3.38 18.54 4.44
CA ALA A 17 2.19 19.23 3.92
C ALA A 17 1.36 19.85 5.04
N VAL A 18 1.16 19.17 6.18
CA VAL A 18 0.46 19.71 7.35
C VAL A 18 1.18 20.97 7.87
N ARG A 19 2.49 20.89 8.03
CA ARG A 19 3.29 22.04 8.49
C ARG A 19 3.21 23.22 7.51
N ALA A 20 3.24 22.95 6.20
CA ALA A 20 3.09 23.99 5.19
C ALA A 20 1.70 24.66 5.23
N ALA A 21 0.65 23.87 5.52
CA ALA A 21 -0.71 24.39 5.69
C ALA A 21 -0.80 25.32 6.92
N GLN A 22 -0.19 24.92 8.05
CA GLN A 22 -0.12 25.73 9.28
C GLN A 22 0.62 27.07 9.08
N LEU A 23 1.68 27.07 8.27
CA LEU A 23 2.46 28.25 7.93
C LEU A 23 1.82 29.11 6.82
N GLY A 24 0.74 28.63 6.18
CA GLY A 24 0.09 29.31 5.06
C GLY A 24 0.87 29.30 3.75
N ASP A 25 1.95 28.51 3.65
CA ASP A 25 2.75 28.40 2.43
C ASP A 25 2.11 27.43 1.43
N ARG A 26 1.22 28.00 0.59
CA ARG A 26 0.47 27.25 -0.43
C ARG A 26 1.36 26.58 -1.49
N LYS A 27 2.56 27.13 -1.74
CA LYS A 27 3.48 26.56 -2.75
C LYS A 27 4.12 25.28 -2.23
N VAL A 28 4.58 25.30 -0.98
CA VAL A 28 5.15 24.13 -0.31
C VAL A 28 4.06 23.08 -0.08
N LEU A 29 2.86 23.48 0.38
CA LEU A 29 1.71 22.60 0.53
C LEU A 29 1.40 21.85 -0.77
N LYS A 30 1.26 22.55 -1.88
CA LYS A 30 1.00 21.95 -3.20
C LYS A 30 2.08 20.96 -3.62
N ARG A 31 3.35 21.31 -3.45
CA ARG A 31 4.49 20.43 -3.79
C ARG A 31 4.48 19.16 -2.93
N SER A 32 4.30 19.28 -1.63
CA SER A 32 4.26 18.14 -0.71
C SER A 32 3.11 17.19 -1.04
N LEU A 33 1.90 17.71 -1.30
CA LEU A 33 0.75 16.90 -1.70
C LEU A 33 0.99 16.17 -3.03
N LEU A 34 1.63 16.83 -4.01
CA LEU A 34 1.97 16.20 -5.30
C LEU A 34 3.01 15.09 -5.13
N ILE A 35 4.01 15.28 -4.27
CA ILE A 35 5.02 14.27 -3.97
C ILE A 35 4.37 13.06 -3.30
N THR A 36 3.52 13.27 -2.29
CA THR A 36 2.78 12.20 -1.61
C THR A 36 1.92 11.41 -2.60
N LEU A 37 1.18 12.11 -3.47
CA LEU A 37 0.33 11.50 -4.50
C LEU A 37 1.16 10.69 -5.50
N GLY A 38 2.30 11.23 -5.95
CA GLY A 38 3.22 10.53 -6.86
C GLY A 38 3.78 9.25 -6.26
N LEU A 39 4.23 9.30 -5.00
CA LEU A 39 4.76 8.13 -4.29
C LEU A 39 3.67 7.07 -4.05
N ALA A 40 2.45 7.49 -3.71
CA ALA A 40 1.30 6.60 -3.57
C ALA A 40 0.93 5.91 -4.89
N ALA A 41 0.97 6.64 -6.01
CA ALA A 41 0.75 6.06 -7.34
C ALA A 41 1.84 5.05 -7.72
N VAL A 42 3.11 5.35 -7.46
CA VAL A 42 4.23 4.41 -7.67
C VAL A 42 4.01 3.13 -6.86
N PHE A 43 3.61 3.25 -5.60
CA PHE A 43 3.30 2.09 -4.77
C PHE A 43 2.20 1.21 -5.39
N LEU A 44 1.08 1.81 -5.85
CA LEU A 44 -0.01 1.06 -6.49
C LEU A 44 0.45 0.37 -7.78
N VAL A 45 1.23 1.05 -8.60
CA VAL A 45 1.76 0.48 -9.86
C VAL A 45 2.65 -0.73 -9.57
N VAL A 46 3.57 -0.63 -8.61
CA VAL A 46 4.44 -1.74 -8.20
C VAL A 46 3.60 -2.90 -7.67
N LYS A 47 2.59 -2.62 -6.84
CA LYS A 47 1.67 -3.64 -6.33
C LYS A 47 0.85 -4.31 -7.43
N TYR A 48 0.36 -3.54 -8.38
CA TYR A 48 -0.37 -4.07 -9.52
C TYR A 48 0.49 -5.07 -10.33
N PHE A 49 1.74 -4.74 -10.61
CA PHE A 49 2.66 -5.67 -11.30
C PHE A 49 2.96 -6.91 -10.45
N GLU A 50 3.15 -6.75 -9.13
CA GLU A 50 3.38 -7.87 -8.22
C GLU A 50 2.19 -8.84 -8.19
N TYR A 51 0.95 -8.31 -8.11
CA TYR A 51 -0.26 -9.12 -8.15
C TYR A 51 -0.49 -9.79 -9.49
N SER A 52 -0.31 -9.07 -10.59
CA SER A 52 -0.45 -9.60 -11.94
C SER A 52 0.49 -10.78 -12.17
N HIS A 53 1.74 -10.67 -11.69
CA HIS A 53 2.73 -11.75 -11.81
C HIS A 53 2.38 -12.98 -10.97
N LYS A 54 1.86 -12.78 -9.75
CA LYS A 54 1.44 -13.88 -8.86
C LYS A 54 0.20 -14.60 -9.38
N LEU A 55 -0.79 -13.88 -9.89
CA LEU A 55 -2.00 -14.45 -10.49
C LEU A 55 -1.68 -15.26 -11.75
N HIS A 56 -0.72 -14.81 -12.56
CA HIS A 56 -0.29 -15.52 -13.78
C HIS A 56 0.44 -16.84 -13.45
N ASN A 57 1.06 -16.94 -12.28
CA ASN A 57 1.76 -18.14 -11.80
C ASN A 57 0.83 -19.15 -11.10
N GLY A 58 -0.51 -19.03 -11.21
CA GLY A 58 -1.49 -19.99 -10.70
C GLY A 58 -1.68 -20.00 -9.18
N ILE A 59 -1.13 -19.02 -8.45
CA ILE A 59 -1.39 -18.83 -7.03
C ILE A 59 -2.69 -18.01 -6.89
N GLY A 60 -3.83 -18.69 -7.08
CA GLY A 60 -5.15 -18.08 -7.06
C GLY A 60 -5.78 -18.02 -5.67
N TRP A 61 -6.98 -17.46 -5.60
CA TRP A 61 -7.79 -17.31 -4.39
C TRP A 61 -8.46 -18.63 -4.00
N GLY A 62 -8.38 -19.04 -2.73
CA GLY A 62 -9.16 -20.15 -2.16
C GLY A 62 -8.69 -21.54 -2.54
N VAL A 63 -9.65 -22.45 -2.71
CA VAL A 63 -9.44 -23.89 -3.01
C VAL A 63 -8.81 -24.14 -4.40
N ALA A 64 -8.76 -23.11 -5.25
CA ALA A 64 -8.13 -23.14 -6.58
C ALA A 64 -6.61 -22.89 -6.55
N CYS A 65 -5.96 -23.04 -5.40
CA CYS A 65 -4.52 -23.05 -5.29
C CYS A 65 -3.98 -24.37 -5.86
N HIS A 66 -3.93 -24.45 -7.20
CA HIS A 66 -3.11 -25.44 -7.89
C HIS A 66 -1.81 -24.74 -8.29
N PRO A 67 -0.69 -24.93 -7.53
CA PRO A 67 0.60 -24.41 -7.95
C PRO A 67 0.88 -24.94 -9.37
N SER A 68 1.22 -24.04 -10.29
CA SER A 68 1.57 -24.45 -11.64
C SER A 68 2.71 -25.48 -11.60
N GLU A 69 2.69 -26.47 -12.48
CA GLU A 69 3.72 -27.51 -12.55
C GLU A 69 5.13 -26.94 -12.58
N HIS A 70 5.28 -25.72 -13.09
CA HIS A 70 6.56 -25.01 -13.15
C HIS A 70 7.09 -24.61 -11.77
N ILE A 71 6.21 -24.30 -10.81
CA ILE A 71 6.57 -23.99 -9.41
C ILE A 71 6.91 -25.28 -8.68
N LEU A 72 6.12 -26.34 -8.89
CA LEU A 72 6.41 -27.65 -8.31
C LEU A 72 7.75 -28.20 -8.81
N ALA A 73 8.08 -28.01 -10.09
CA ALA A 73 9.35 -28.42 -10.68
C ALA A 73 10.56 -27.61 -10.18
N SER A 74 10.34 -26.38 -9.71
CA SER A 74 11.42 -25.52 -9.15
C SER A 74 11.73 -25.82 -7.68
N LEU A 75 10.90 -26.60 -7.00
CA LEU A 75 11.13 -27.01 -5.62
C LEU A 75 12.13 -28.17 -5.55
N PRO A 76 12.98 -28.24 -4.49
CA PRO A 76 13.87 -29.36 -4.29
C PRO A 76 13.07 -30.68 -4.16
N PRO A 77 13.60 -31.82 -4.64
CA PRO A 77 12.88 -33.10 -4.71
C PRO A 77 12.26 -33.55 -3.37
N ALA A 78 12.90 -33.20 -2.26
CA ALA A 78 12.39 -33.47 -0.91
C ALA A 78 11.11 -32.67 -0.58
N ALA A 79 10.94 -31.47 -1.15
CA ALA A 79 9.76 -30.63 -0.94
C ALA A 79 8.61 -31.01 -1.87
N GLN A 80 8.89 -31.60 -3.04
CA GLN A 80 7.89 -32.11 -3.97
C GLN A 80 7.13 -33.33 -3.42
N ALA A 81 7.75 -34.08 -2.53
CA ALA A 81 7.16 -35.29 -1.91
C ALA A 81 6.31 -34.98 -0.68
N LEU A 82 6.31 -33.75 -0.17
CA LEU A 82 5.51 -33.34 0.98
C LEU A 82 4.07 -33.02 0.54
N PRO A 83 3.06 -33.54 1.28
CA PRO A 83 1.67 -33.16 1.00
C PRO A 83 1.51 -31.65 1.18
N ILE A 84 0.87 -30.99 0.20
CA ILE A 84 0.55 -29.56 0.27
C ILE A 84 -0.25 -29.32 1.56
N PRO A 85 0.20 -28.46 2.49
CA PRO A 85 -0.51 -28.22 3.73
C PRO A 85 -1.94 -27.78 3.43
N ALA A 86 -2.93 -28.45 4.03
CA ALA A 86 -4.36 -28.17 3.81
C ALA A 86 -4.75 -26.70 4.09
N ASN A 87 -3.93 -26.00 4.86
CA ASN A 87 -4.15 -24.59 5.26
C ASN A 87 -3.50 -23.57 4.31
N LEU A 88 -2.78 -24.01 3.27
CA LEU A 88 -2.08 -23.10 2.36
C LEU A 88 -3.06 -22.18 1.62
N GLY A 89 -4.18 -22.71 1.15
CA GLY A 89 -5.23 -21.93 0.51
C GLY A 89 -5.86 -20.89 1.42
N THR A 90 -6.06 -21.22 2.70
CA THR A 90 -6.56 -20.30 3.72
C THR A 90 -5.56 -19.19 4.00
N PHE A 91 -4.28 -19.52 4.09
CA PHE A 91 -3.22 -18.53 4.29
C PHE A 91 -3.16 -17.51 3.13
N PHE A 92 -3.16 -17.97 1.89
CA PHE A 92 -3.18 -17.07 0.73
C PHE A 92 -4.47 -16.25 0.62
N SER A 93 -5.61 -16.82 1.00
CA SER A 93 -6.87 -16.08 1.02
C SER A 93 -6.84 -14.93 2.02
N ILE A 94 -6.31 -15.14 3.23
CA ILE A 94 -6.13 -14.11 4.24
C ILE A 94 -5.12 -13.05 3.75
N TYR A 95 -4.03 -13.50 3.14
CA TYR A 95 -3.04 -12.60 2.54
C TYR A 95 -3.67 -11.66 1.51
N TYR A 96 -4.40 -12.21 0.53
CA TYR A 96 -5.04 -11.40 -0.51
C TYR A 96 -6.14 -10.50 0.04
N LEU A 97 -6.89 -10.96 1.05
CA LEU A 97 -7.92 -10.16 1.69
C LEU A 97 -7.30 -8.94 2.41
N MET A 98 -6.29 -9.16 3.23
CA MET A 98 -5.65 -8.09 4.00
C MET A 98 -4.91 -7.09 3.11
N THR A 99 -4.13 -7.57 2.15
CA THR A 99 -3.38 -6.69 1.24
C THR A 99 -4.30 -6.00 0.24
N GLY A 100 -5.38 -6.64 -0.20
CA GLY A 100 -6.41 -6.04 -1.04
C GLY A 100 -7.17 -4.93 -0.31
N LEU A 101 -7.58 -5.18 0.93
CA LEU A 101 -8.24 -4.18 1.77
C LEU A 101 -7.32 -2.97 2.02
N HIS A 102 -6.04 -3.23 2.31
CA HIS A 102 -5.05 -2.15 2.40
C HIS A 102 -4.95 -1.35 1.10
N GLY A 103 -4.92 -2.01 -0.05
CA GLY A 103 -4.92 -1.35 -1.36
C GLY A 103 -6.14 -0.43 -1.58
N VAL A 104 -7.33 -0.86 -1.15
CA VAL A 104 -8.54 -0.03 -1.18
C VAL A 104 -8.37 1.24 -0.33
N HIS A 105 -7.81 1.13 0.87
CA HIS A 105 -7.55 2.28 1.73
C HIS A 105 -6.51 3.25 1.11
N VAL A 106 -5.50 2.73 0.43
CA VAL A 106 -4.55 3.57 -0.33
C VAL A 106 -5.25 4.34 -1.44
N VAL A 107 -6.17 3.71 -2.20
CA VAL A 107 -6.96 4.39 -3.26
C VAL A 107 -7.85 5.49 -2.67
N ILE A 108 -8.50 5.22 -1.54
CA ILE A 108 -9.28 6.24 -0.82
C ILE A 108 -8.38 7.41 -0.41
N GLY A 109 -7.19 7.14 0.13
CA GLY A 109 -6.20 8.16 0.49
C GLY A 109 -5.78 9.02 -0.71
N ILE A 110 -5.52 8.42 -1.87
CA ILE A 110 -5.24 9.15 -3.12
C ILE A 110 -6.41 10.07 -3.49
N GLY A 111 -7.65 9.61 -3.35
CA GLY A 111 -8.85 10.41 -3.57
C GLY A 111 -8.91 11.63 -2.63
N LEU A 112 -8.61 11.43 -1.34
CA LEU A 112 -8.58 12.50 -0.35
C LEU A 112 -7.47 13.53 -0.65
N PHE A 113 -6.27 13.11 -1.02
CA PHE A 113 -5.20 14.02 -1.42
C PHE A 113 -5.53 14.80 -2.68
N THR A 114 -6.18 14.15 -3.66
CA THR A 114 -6.64 14.82 -4.88
C THR A 114 -7.72 15.87 -4.57
N TRP A 115 -8.62 15.55 -3.64
CA TRP A 115 -9.64 16.49 -3.16
C TRP A 115 -9.00 17.70 -2.45
N LEU A 116 -7.97 17.49 -1.61
CA LEU A 116 -7.20 18.58 -0.99
C LEU A 116 -6.52 19.48 -2.04
N LEU A 117 -5.93 18.88 -3.08
CA LEU A 117 -5.32 19.62 -4.19
C LEU A 117 -6.34 20.51 -4.92
N GLY A 118 -7.57 20.02 -5.12
CA GLY A 118 -8.64 20.81 -5.74
C GLY A 118 -9.13 21.98 -4.88
N ARG A 119 -8.92 21.91 -3.56
CA ARG A 119 -9.35 22.92 -2.60
C ARG A 119 -8.22 23.71 -1.94
N LEU A 120 -7.03 23.68 -2.52
CA LEU A 120 -5.86 24.41 -2.01
C LEU A 120 -6.12 25.86 -1.56
N PRO A 121 -6.93 26.67 -2.28
CA PRO A 121 -7.20 28.06 -1.87
C PRO A 121 -7.94 28.19 -0.53
N ALA A 122 -8.67 27.14 -0.12
CA ALA A 122 -9.47 27.13 1.10
C ALA A 122 -8.64 26.80 2.37
N PHE A 123 -7.41 26.32 2.20
CA PHE A 123 -6.56 25.92 3.32
C PHE A 123 -5.51 26.98 3.64
N GLY A 124 -5.30 27.21 4.93
CA GLY A 124 -4.35 28.18 5.47
C GLY A 124 -4.26 28.05 6.99
N PRO A 125 -3.60 28.99 7.67
CA PRO A 125 -3.37 28.95 9.12
C PRO A 125 -4.64 28.78 9.95
N ASP A 126 -5.77 29.31 9.47
CA ASP A 126 -7.05 29.26 10.17
C ASP A 126 -7.88 28.00 9.84
N ASN A 127 -7.53 27.30 8.77
CA ASN A 127 -8.31 26.14 8.26
C ASN A 127 -7.41 25.00 7.73
N TRP A 128 -6.55 24.47 8.58
CA TRP A 128 -5.64 23.37 8.25
C TRP A 128 -6.12 21.98 8.72
N GLY A 129 -7.19 21.94 9.52
CA GLY A 129 -7.67 20.70 10.13
C GLY A 129 -8.01 19.58 9.14
N ALA A 130 -8.52 19.92 7.95
CA ALA A 130 -8.78 18.92 6.91
C ALA A 130 -7.48 18.31 6.35
N VAL A 131 -6.42 19.11 6.22
CA VAL A 131 -5.10 18.63 5.76
C VAL A 131 -4.51 17.69 6.81
N ASP A 132 -4.62 18.04 8.08
CA ASP A 132 -4.16 17.22 9.20
C ASP A 132 -4.92 15.89 9.28
N GLY A 133 -6.25 15.93 9.19
CA GLY A 133 -7.08 14.72 9.21
C GLY A 133 -6.74 13.73 8.07
N VAL A 134 -6.50 14.24 6.87
CA VAL A 134 -6.09 13.40 5.73
C VAL A 134 -4.68 12.85 5.93
N ALA A 135 -3.75 13.64 6.47
CA ALA A 135 -2.40 13.19 6.78
C ALA A 135 -2.40 12.11 7.87
N LEU A 136 -3.19 12.26 8.94
CA LEU A 136 -3.36 11.25 9.98
C LEU A 136 -3.94 9.95 9.42
N TYR A 137 -4.95 10.04 8.55
CA TYR A 137 -5.49 8.87 7.85
C TYR A 137 -4.39 8.16 7.04
N TRP A 138 -3.56 8.92 6.31
CA TRP A 138 -2.45 8.38 5.54
C TRP A 138 -1.41 7.68 6.41
N HIS A 139 -1.03 8.28 7.53
CA HIS A 139 -0.12 7.67 8.50
C HIS A 139 -0.67 6.35 9.07
N LEU A 140 -1.98 6.29 9.34
CA LEU A 140 -2.63 5.05 9.77
C LEU A 140 -2.51 3.96 8.71
N VAL A 141 -2.77 4.28 7.43
CA VAL A 141 -2.66 3.33 6.32
C VAL A 141 -1.22 2.82 6.17
N ASP A 142 -0.23 3.72 6.25
CA ASP A 142 1.19 3.36 6.18
C ASP A 142 1.62 2.47 7.36
N LEU A 143 1.12 2.76 8.55
CA LEU A 143 1.40 1.99 9.77
C LEU A 143 0.87 0.56 9.66
N VAL A 144 -0.36 0.39 9.15
CA VAL A 144 -0.93 -0.94 8.88
C VAL A 144 -0.03 -1.73 7.92
N TRP A 145 0.52 -1.07 6.88
CA TRP A 145 1.46 -1.72 5.95
C TRP A 145 2.75 -2.19 6.63
N ILE A 146 3.31 -1.40 7.54
CA ILE A 146 4.53 -1.76 8.29
C ILE A 146 4.31 -3.02 9.13
N PHE A 147 3.11 -3.24 9.66
CA PHE A 147 2.76 -4.47 10.37
C PHE A 147 2.49 -5.66 9.44
N LEU A 148 1.80 -5.42 8.31
CA LEU A 148 1.50 -6.46 7.33
C LEU A 148 2.75 -7.02 6.66
N PHE A 149 3.73 -6.17 6.38
CA PHE A 149 4.95 -6.55 5.68
C PHE A 149 5.77 -7.63 6.42
N PRO A 150 6.17 -7.49 7.69
CA PRO A 150 6.92 -8.51 8.40
C PRO A 150 6.06 -9.74 8.72
N LEU A 151 4.76 -9.58 8.97
CA LEU A 151 3.86 -10.70 9.23
C LEU A 151 3.85 -11.70 8.07
N PHE A 152 3.88 -11.22 6.83
CA PHE A 152 3.86 -12.07 5.64
C PHE A 152 5.26 -12.43 5.11
N TYR A 153 6.30 -11.77 5.58
CA TYR A 153 7.68 -12.07 5.17
C TYR A 153 8.38 -13.05 6.11
N LEU A 154 7.91 -13.16 7.37
CA LEU A 154 8.48 -14.02 8.41
C LEU A 154 7.77 -15.37 8.57
N ILE A 155 6.62 -15.57 7.93
CA ILE A 155 5.86 -16.82 7.91
C ILE A 155 6.04 -17.50 6.55
#